data_2593991de356a137d9ec0a0f6753748d
#
_entry.id   2593991de356a137d9ec0a0f6753748d
#
_cell.length_a   1.000
_cell.length_b   1.000
_cell.length_c   1.000
_cell.angle_alpha   90.00
_cell.angle_beta   90.00
_cell.angle_gamma   90.00
#
_symmetry.space_group_name_H-M   'P 1'
#
loop_
_entity.id
_entity.type
_entity.pdbx_description
1 polymer ?
#
loop_
_entity_poly.entity_id
_entity_poly.type
_entity_poly.pdbx_seq_one_letter_code
_entity_poly.pdbx_strand_id
1 'polypeptide(L)'
;MAQGTFVQALRKEAALSSTFMKGRSLMLNGAVLSFEDSGSRFSKNVNIEGTVRGSRGDLYKTHVALDMDEHEVVDYDCDCPAAFRYSGMCKHAIATALAYLDAS
;
A
#
# COMPACT_ATOMS: atom_id res chain seq x y z
N MET A 1 14.67 -6.65 -9.96
CA MET A 1 14.28 -6.54 -8.57
C MET A 1 12.77 -6.43 -8.45
N ALA A 2 12.18 -7.17 -7.53
CA ALA A 2 10.73 -7.23 -7.37
C ALA A 2 10.13 -5.85 -7.04
N GLN A 3 10.80 -5.09 -6.17
CA GLN A 3 10.33 -3.77 -5.75
C GLN A 3 10.20 -2.80 -6.92
N GLY A 4 11.16 -2.81 -7.84
CA GLY A 4 11.09 -1.94 -9.01
C GLY A 4 9.89 -2.22 -9.89
N THR A 5 9.49 -3.49 -10.01
CA THR A 5 8.32 -3.88 -10.79
C THR A 5 7.04 -3.45 -10.09
N PHE A 6 6.96 -3.63 -8.77
CA PHE A 6 5.80 -3.19 -8.01
C PHE A 6 5.64 -1.67 -7.98
N VAL A 7 6.74 -0.92 -8.09
CA VAL A 7 6.66 0.54 -8.15
C VAL A 7 5.79 0.98 -9.32
N GLN A 8 5.94 0.37 -10.48
CA GLN A 8 5.11 0.70 -11.63
C GLN A 8 3.64 0.35 -11.40
N ALA A 9 3.38 -0.81 -10.81
CA ALA A 9 2.02 -1.22 -10.50
C ALA A 9 1.37 -0.26 -9.50
N LEU A 10 2.09 0.15 -8.47
CA LEU A 10 1.58 1.08 -7.47
C LEU A 10 1.32 2.47 -8.06
N ARG A 11 2.19 2.94 -8.96
CA ARG A 11 1.98 4.22 -9.63
C ARG A 11 0.74 4.18 -10.51
N LYS A 12 0.51 3.06 -11.18
CA LYS A 12 -0.65 2.87 -12.04
C LYS A 12 -1.95 2.93 -11.25
N GLU A 13 -1.97 2.34 -10.06
CA GLU A 13 -3.17 2.27 -9.23
C GLU A 13 -3.36 3.49 -8.33
N ALA A 14 -2.36 4.36 -8.23
CA ALA A 14 -2.43 5.54 -7.38
C ALA A 14 -3.58 6.46 -7.83
N ALA A 15 -4.31 6.99 -6.85
CA ALA A 15 -5.47 7.84 -7.14
C ALA A 15 -5.11 9.10 -7.90
N LEU A 16 -3.98 9.72 -7.55
CA LEU A 16 -3.48 10.93 -8.20
C LEU A 16 -2.00 10.75 -8.53
N SER A 17 -1.50 11.55 -9.46
CA SER A 17 -0.09 11.46 -9.87
C SER A 17 0.89 11.69 -8.72
N SER A 18 0.52 12.51 -7.73
CA SER A 18 1.36 12.79 -6.56
C SER A 18 1.21 11.76 -5.44
N THR A 19 0.21 10.89 -5.52
CA THR A 19 -0.14 9.98 -4.42
C THR A 19 0.98 8.97 -4.14
N PHE A 20 1.63 8.47 -5.17
CA PHE A 20 2.72 7.51 -4.99
C PHE A 20 3.85 8.12 -4.15
N MET A 21 4.29 9.34 -4.48
CA MET A 21 5.37 10.00 -3.75
C MET A 21 4.97 10.32 -2.32
N LYS A 22 3.71 10.69 -2.10
CA LYS A 22 3.20 10.91 -0.74
C LYS A 22 3.21 9.63 0.08
N GLY A 23 2.82 8.51 -0.52
CA GLY A 23 2.87 7.22 0.14
C GLY A 23 4.28 6.79 0.46
N ARG A 24 5.21 7.00 -0.46
CA ARG A 24 6.62 6.70 -0.24
C ARG A 24 7.19 7.52 0.92
N SER A 25 6.84 8.81 0.97
CA SER A 25 7.27 9.67 2.09
C SER A 25 6.74 9.18 3.43
N LEU A 26 5.48 8.75 3.47
CA LEU A 26 4.91 8.19 4.70
C LEU A 26 5.68 6.97 5.15
N MET A 27 6.00 6.07 4.24
CA MET A 27 6.76 4.86 4.58
C MET A 27 8.15 5.22 5.10
N LEU A 28 8.85 6.13 4.43
CA LEU A 28 10.19 6.53 4.82
C LEU A 28 10.22 7.28 6.17
N ASN A 29 9.14 7.98 6.51
CA ASN A 29 9.03 8.72 7.76
C ASN A 29 8.52 7.87 8.92
N GLY A 30 8.31 6.59 8.71
CA GLY A 30 7.86 5.69 9.77
C GLY A 30 6.38 5.82 10.10
N ALA A 31 5.56 6.34 9.18
CA ALA A 31 4.14 6.50 9.41
C ALA A 31 3.38 5.16 9.36
N VAL A 32 3.95 4.14 8.73
CA VAL A 32 3.38 2.79 8.78
C VAL A 32 3.79 2.17 10.10
N LEU A 33 2.86 2.19 11.06
CA LEU A 33 3.15 1.78 12.43
C LEU A 33 3.25 0.27 12.58
N SER A 34 2.45 -0.46 11.81
CA SER A 34 2.47 -1.91 11.82
C SER A 34 1.87 -2.42 10.53
N PHE A 35 2.27 -3.60 10.13
CA PHE A 35 1.61 -4.31 9.04
C PHE A 35 1.77 -5.81 9.25
N GLU A 36 0.77 -6.54 8.77
CA GLU A 36 0.77 -7.99 8.81
C GLU A 36 0.40 -8.50 7.43
N ASP A 37 1.07 -9.54 7.00
CA ASP A 37 0.71 -10.19 5.76
C ASP A 37 0.06 -11.53 6.04
N SER A 38 -0.90 -11.89 5.20
CA SER A 38 -1.49 -13.21 5.21
C SER A 38 -1.50 -13.72 3.78
N GLY A 39 -1.10 -14.95 3.64
CA GLY A 39 -1.07 -15.61 2.35
C GLY A 39 -0.48 -16.98 2.51
N SER A 40 -1.03 -17.92 1.77
CA SER A 40 -0.51 -19.27 1.74
C SER A 40 0.66 -19.34 0.76
N ARG A 41 1.62 -20.20 1.05
CA ARG A 41 2.69 -20.48 0.10
C ARG A 41 2.15 -21.07 -1.21
N PHE A 42 0.91 -21.50 -1.20
CA PHE A 42 0.26 -22.06 -2.38
C PHE A 42 -0.55 -21.01 -3.13
N SER A 43 -0.65 -19.81 -2.58
CA SER A 43 -1.37 -18.71 -3.23
C SER A 43 -0.37 -17.70 -3.77
N LYS A 44 -0.60 -17.24 -4.99
CA LYS A 44 0.24 -16.19 -5.59
C LYS A 44 -0.13 -14.81 -5.07
N ASN A 45 -1.28 -14.67 -4.41
CA ASN A 45 -1.72 -13.40 -3.85
C ASN A 45 -1.35 -13.33 -2.38
N VAL A 46 -0.83 -12.17 -1.96
CA VAL A 46 -0.60 -11.90 -0.55
C VAL A 46 -1.49 -10.74 -0.13
N ASN A 47 -2.11 -10.88 1.04
CA ASN A 47 -2.96 -9.83 1.62
C ASN A 47 -2.20 -9.17 2.76
N ILE A 48 -2.12 -7.85 2.72
CA ILE A 48 -1.38 -7.06 3.71
C ILE A 48 -2.35 -6.12 4.39
N GLU A 49 -2.39 -6.16 5.71
CA GLU A 49 -3.17 -5.22 6.50
C GLU A 49 -2.19 -4.35 7.28
N GLY A 50 -2.40 -3.05 7.21
CA GLY A 50 -1.50 -2.11 7.85
C GLY A 50 -2.24 -1.03 8.60
N THR A 51 -1.55 -0.44 9.59
CA THR A 51 -2.02 0.73 10.32
C THR A 51 -1.06 1.86 10.01
N VAL A 52 -1.58 2.96 9.47
CA VAL A 52 -0.79 4.10 9.01
C VAL A 52 -1.27 5.35 9.72
N ARG A 53 -0.31 6.13 10.22
CA ARG A 53 -0.61 7.41 10.86
C ARG A 53 -0.72 8.49 9.78
N GLY A 54 -1.84 9.19 9.77
CA GLY A 54 -2.04 10.33 8.87
C GLY A 54 -1.36 11.59 9.38
N SER A 55 -1.38 12.63 8.55
CA SER A 55 -0.69 13.88 8.83
C SER A 55 -1.21 14.61 10.07
N ARG A 56 -2.45 14.33 10.48
CA ARG A 56 -3.05 14.93 11.67
C ARG A 56 -3.02 14.01 12.89
N GLY A 57 -2.29 12.91 12.81
CA GLY A 57 -2.19 11.95 13.90
C GLY A 57 -3.27 10.88 13.91
N ASP A 58 -4.25 10.97 13.03
CA ASP A 58 -5.27 9.93 12.89
C ASP A 58 -4.65 8.63 12.41
N LEU A 59 -5.17 7.51 12.88
CA LEU A 59 -4.73 6.19 12.45
C LEU A 59 -5.72 5.64 11.44
N TYR A 60 -5.19 5.17 10.32
CA TYR A 60 -6.00 4.58 9.25
C TYR A 60 -5.63 3.14 9.06
N LYS A 61 -6.64 2.31 8.83
CA LYS A 61 -6.45 0.90 8.52
C LYS A 61 -6.49 0.71 7.02
N THR A 62 -5.49 0.00 6.53
CA THR A 62 -5.31 -0.23 5.11
C THR A 62 -5.30 -1.72 4.81
N HIS A 63 -5.71 -2.06 3.61
CA HIS A 63 -5.62 -3.42 3.09
C HIS A 63 -5.09 -3.34 1.67
N VAL A 64 -4.13 -4.18 1.34
CA VAL A 64 -3.59 -4.28 -0.01
C VAL A 64 -3.41 -5.74 -0.34
N ALA A 65 -3.86 -6.15 -1.52
CA ALA A 65 -3.61 -7.49 -2.03
C ALA A 65 -2.71 -7.39 -3.26
N LEU A 66 -1.61 -8.12 -3.24
CA LEU A 66 -0.61 -8.11 -4.30
C LEU A 66 -0.51 -9.48 -4.95
N ASP A 67 -0.42 -9.51 -6.28
CA ASP A 67 -0.09 -10.71 -7.02
C ASP A 67 1.43 -10.78 -7.15
N MET A 68 2.03 -11.73 -6.46
CA MET A 68 3.49 -11.83 -6.39
C MET A 68 4.10 -12.40 -7.68
N ASP A 69 3.33 -13.12 -8.47
CA ASP A 69 3.80 -13.66 -9.76
C ASP A 69 3.80 -12.59 -10.85
N GLU A 70 2.68 -11.86 -10.96
CA GLU A 70 2.50 -10.85 -12.00
C GLU A 70 2.98 -9.48 -11.58
N HIS A 71 3.34 -9.29 -10.31
CA HIS A 71 3.76 -7.99 -9.74
C HIS A 71 2.70 -6.93 -9.95
N GLU A 72 1.47 -7.25 -9.60
CA GLU A 72 0.33 -6.35 -9.76
C GLU A 72 -0.42 -6.17 -8.46
N VAL A 73 -1.15 -5.05 -8.37
CA VAL A 73 -2.07 -4.79 -7.26
C VAL A 73 -3.42 -5.40 -7.64
N VAL A 74 -3.90 -6.33 -6.82
CA VAL A 74 -5.14 -7.04 -7.06
C VAL A 74 -6.32 -6.33 -6.41
N ASP A 75 -6.11 -5.81 -5.20
CA ASP A 75 -7.16 -5.14 -4.43
C ASP A 75 -6.52 -4.20 -3.43
N TYR A 76 -7.28 -3.21 -2.98
CA TYR A 76 -6.83 -2.26 -1.99
C TYR A 76 -8.00 -1.61 -1.29
N ASP A 77 -7.81 -1.18 -0.04
CA ASP A 77 -8.83 -0.49 0.73
C ASP A 77 -8.16 0.36 1.82
N CYS A 78 -8.82 1.41 2.22
CA CYS A 78 -8.37 2.27 3.30
C CYS A 78 -9.57 3.03 3.85
N ASP A 79 -9.59 3.27 5.15
CA ASP A 79 -10.69 3.99 5.79
C ASP A 79 -10.47 5.50 5.89
N CYS A 80 -9.51 6.03 5.14
CA CYS A 80 -9.27 7.48 5.12
C CYS A 80 -10.28 8.20 4.22
N PRO A 81 -10.49 9.52 4.44
CA PRO A 81 -11.45 10.28 3.62
C PRO A 81 -11.14 10.27 2.12
N ALA A 82 -9.87 10.27 1.74
CA ALA A 82 -9.48 10.27 0.34
C ALA A 82 -9.92 9.00 -0.39
N ALA A 83 -9.99 7.85 0.33
CA ALA A 83 -10.40 6.59 -0.27
C ALA A 83 -11.85 6.62 -0.76
N PHE A 84 -12.69 7.46 -0.13
CA PHE A 84 -14.08 7.60 -0.54
C PHE A 84 -14.28 8.69 -1.60
N ARG A 85 -13.29 9.55 -1.78
CA ARG A 85 -13.39 10.71 -2.66
C ARG A 85 -12.79 10.46 -4.04
N TYR A 86 -11.76 9.63 -4.11
CA TYR A 86 -11.02 9.35 -5.34
C TYR A 86 -11.02 7.86 -5.61
N SER A 87 -11.08 7.47 -6.88
CA SER A 87 -10.83 6.09 -7.26
C SER A 87 -9.32 5.85 -7.28
N GLY A 88 -8.91 4.61 -6.99
CA GLY A 88 -7.49 4.26 -6.93
C GLY A 88 -6.94 4.23 -5.51
N MET A 89 -5.69 3.81 -5.37
CA MET A 89 -5.04 3.68 -4.08
C MET A 89 -4.74 5.04 -3.47
N CYS A 90 -5.08 5.20 -2.19
CA CYS A 90 -4.67 6.38 -1.43
C CYS A 90 -3.21 6.26 -0.98
N LYS A 91 -2.64 7.35 -0.50
CA LYS A 91 -1.24 7.37 -0.04
C LYS A 91 -0.98 6.38 1.10
N HIS A 92 -1.97 6.13 1.96
CA HIS A 92 -1.81 5.21 3.08
C HIS A 92 -1.69 3.76 2.60
N ALA A 93 -2.51 3.37 1.62
CA ALA A 93 -2.44 2.03 1.05
C ALA A 93 -1.10 1.82 0.32
N ILE A 94 -0.64 2.83 -0.41
CA ILE A 94 0.66 2.76 -1.07
C ILE A 94 1.78 2.63 -0.04
N ALA A 95 1.72 3.40 1.04
CA ALA A 95 2.73 3.31 2.10
C ALA A 95 2.80 1.91 2.69
N THR A 96 1.64 1.29 2.94
CA THR A 96 1.57 -0.07 3.47
C THR A 96 2.22 -1.08 2.53
N ALA A 97 1.90 -0.99 1.24
CA ALA A 97 2.49 -1.87 0.24
C ALA A 97 4.01 -1.71 0.18
N LEU A 98 4.50 -0.47 0.17
CA LEU A 98 5.94 -0.20 0.12
C LEU A 98 6.65 -0.70 1.38
N ALA A 99 6.03 -0.55 2.55
CA ALA A 99 6.61 -1.05 3.80
C ALA A 99 6.77 -2.56 3.77
N TYR A 100 5.75 -3.26 3.27
CA TYR A 100 5.82 -4.70 3.11
C TYR A 100 6.93 -5.12 2.16
N LEU A 101 7.01 -4.47 1.00
CA LEU A 101 8.02 -4.81 -0.01
C LEU A 101 9.44 -4.49 0.47
N ASP A 102 9.59 -3.41 1.24
CA ASP A 102 10.88 -3.03 1.78
C ASP A 102 11.37 -4.03 2.85
N ALA A 103 10.45 -4.63 3.58
CA ALA A 103 10.77 -5.59 4.65
C ALA A 103 11.05 -6.99 4.12
N SER A 104 10.62 -7.31 2.93
CA SER A 104 10.74 -8.66 2.37
C SER A 104 12.03 -8.91 1.59
#